data_696bb5c5a23ab674c3d6938d99e817ee
#
_entry.id   696bb5c5a23ab674c3d6938d99e817ee
#
_cell.length_a   1.000
_cell.length_b   1.000
_cell.length_c   1.000
_cell.angle_alpha   90.00
_cell.angle_beta   90.00
_cell.angle_gamma   90.00
#
_symmetry.space_group_name_H-M   'P 1'
#
loop_
_entity.id
_entity.type
_entity.pdbx_description
1 polymer ?
#
loop_
_entity_poly.entity_id
_entity_poly.type
_entity_poly.pdbx_seq_one_letter_code
_entity_poly.pdbx_strand_id
1 'polypeptide(L)'
;MARSLLEQHDTNPQAHMKIVTIVGARPNFMKAAPIIAAINEHNKRRAVNSDASDERPAVTVQHILVHTGQHYDELMSGCFFSDLELPKPDVHLGVGSGSHAIQTAEIMKKFEAVLAAEKPDVVVVVGDVNSTLACALVTAKISLDSGGARPLIAHVEAGLRSFDRSMPEEINRVLTDQVSDLLFVTEESGLQNLRHEGVSTDKIHFVGNTMIDSLLTFKEKADDSPILENLGLRTEAGKKGAGDSITRYALLTLHRPANVDDREAFLRILAGLEELAADCPIVFPVHPRTQRRIKEFGFESRLWLNGTGYHRIILTDPLGYLDFVCLMKHAAVVVTDSGGVQEETTCLGIPCATVRENTERPVTVEQGTNVVAGTETERIKAAIRRQLRRKLADGVPQKWDGRAATRIVDLLIRRHEEQSIGSNISSRPTR
;
A
#
# COMPACT_ATOMS: atom_id res chain seq x y z
N MET A 1 -25.70 40.64 50.60
CA MET A 1 -24.25 40.61 50.45
C MET A 1 -23.91 39.29 49.79
N ALA A 2 -23.83 39.25 48.49
CA ALA A 2 -22.67 39.43 47.66
C ALA A 2 -21.68 38.25 47.78
N ARG A 3 -21.72 37.34 46.82
CA ARG A 3 -20.63 36.78 46.01
C ARG A 3 -21.07 35.49 45.36
N SER A 4 -21.52 35.58 44.16
CA SER A 4 -21.47 34.51 43.19
C SER A 4 -21.18 35.17 41.84
N LEU A 5 -19.95 35.25 41.50
CA LEU A 5 -19.48 35.66 40.18
C LEU A 5 -18.27 34.79 39.86
N LEU A 6 -18.26 34.33 38.64
CA LEU A 6 -17.12 33.77 37.91
C LEU A 6 -16.84 32.28 38.11
N GLU A 7 -17.59 31.45 37.41
CA GLU A 7 -17.01 30.34 36.65
C GLU A 7 -17.53 30.44 35.23
N GLN A 8 -16.96 31.38 34.47
CA GLN A 8 -16.93 31.28 33.02
C GLN A 8 -15.87 30.23 32.70
N HIS A 9 -16.28 28.98 32.53
CA HIS A 9 -15.50 28.04 31.75
C HIS A 9 -15.65 28.46 30.28
N ASP A 10 -14.68 29.20 29.79
CA ASP A 10 -14.34 29.31 28.39
C ASP A 10 -13.91 27.93 27.88
N THR A 11 -14.85 27.03 27.67
CA THR A 11 -14.63 25.85 26.87
C THR A 11 -14.94 26.22 25.42
N ASN A 12 -13.96 26.81 24.76
CA ASN A 12 -13.95 26.81 23.30
C ASN A 12 -14.05 25.32 22.89
N PRO A 13 -15.15 24.86 22.26
CA PRO A 13 -15.29 23.45 21.92
C PRO A 13 -14.20 23.09 20.92
N GLN A 14 -13.21 22.32 21.39
CA GLN A 14 -12.20 21.75 20.50
C GLN A 14 -12.96 21.01 19.40
N ALA A 15 -12.73 21.43 18.15
CA ALA A 15 -13.31 20.72 17.02
C ALA A 15 -12.64 19.31 16.94
N HIS A 16 -13.44 18.28 17.10
CA HIS A 16 -12.99 16.89 16.99
C HIS A 16 -13.39 16.36 15.63
N MET A 17 -12.43 15.76 14.92
CA MET A 17 -12.65 15.04 13.68
C MET A 17 -12.39 13.55 13.91
N LYS A 18 -13.34 12.70 13.58
CA LYS A 18 -13.19 11.24 13.70
C LYS A 18 -12.91 10.61 12.34
N ILE A 19 -11.78 9.93 12.20
CA ILE A 19 -11.34 9.23 10.99
C ILE A 19 -11.31 7.73 11.25
N VAL A 20 -11.99 6.96 10.41
CA VAL A 20 -11.88 5.49 10.35
C VAL A 20 -11.01 5.13 9.16
N THR A 21 -9.91 4.40 9.39
CA THR A 21 -9.06 3.87 8.32
C THR A 21 -9.23 2.36 8.19
N ILE A 22 -9.44 1.89 6.96
CA ILE A 22 -9.72 0.49 6.64
C ILE A 22 -8.48 -0.20 6.10
N VAL A 23 -8.16 -1.36 6.70
CA VAL A 23 -7.14 -2.28 6.19
C VAL A 23 -7.71 -3.70 6.14
N GLY A 24 -7.27 -4.51 5.16
CA GLY A 24 -7.80 -5.86 5.01
C GLY A 24 -6.79 -6.86 4.46
N ALA A 25 -5.76 -6.39 3.77
CA ALA A 25 -4.73 -7.20 3.16
C ALA A 25 -3.37 -6.51 3.31
N ARG A 26 -2.28 -7.28 3.18
CA ARG A 26 -0.91 -6.75 3.35
C ARG A 26 -0.62 -5.45 2.58
N PRO A 27 -0.99 -5.32 1.30
CA PRO A 27 -0.74 -4.07 0.57
C PRO A 27 -1.40 -2.83 1.20
N ASN A 28 -2.48 -3.01 1.98
CA ASN A 28 -3.12 -1.88 2.67
C ASN A 28 -2.28 -1.38 3.85
N PHE A 29 -1.56 -2.26 4.55
CA PHE A 29 -0.79 -1.89 5.75
C PHE A 29 0.27 -0.86 5.42
N MET A 30 1.06 -1.09 4.37
CA MET A 30 2.10 -0.17 3.91
C MET A 30 1.54 1.19 3.47
N LYS A 31 0.30 1.24 2.98
CA LYS A 31 -0.35 2.47 2.54
C LYS A 31 -1.01 3.23 3.70
N ALA A 32 -1.51 2.51 4.70
CA ALA A 32 -2.19 3.09 5.87
C ALA A 32 -1.21 3.56 6.95
N ALA A 33 -0.08 2.86 7.15
CA ALA A 33 0.89 3.17 8.20
C ALA A 33 1.35 4.64 8.20
N PRO A 34 1.78 5.24 7.07
CA PRO A 34 2.20 6.63 7.07
C PRO A 34 1.06 7.61 7.32
N ILE A 35 -0.18 7.27 6.94
CA ILE A 35 -1.35 8.11 7.23
C ILE A 35 -1.60 8.14 8.74
N ILE A 36 -1.55 6.99 9.41
CA ILE A 36 -1.70 6.88 10.86
C ILE A 36 -0.58 7.65 11.57
N ALA A 37 0.66 7.50 11.10
CA ALA A 37 1.81 8.24 11.63
C ALA A 37 1.62 9.76 11.47
N ALA A 38 1.14 10.23 10.31
CA ALA A 38 0.88 11.64 10.05
C ALA A 38 -0.25 12.21 10.94
N ILE A 39 -1.31 11.43 11.20
CA ILE A 39 -2.38 11.81 12.14
C ILE A 39 -1.80 11.95 13.57
N ASN A 40 -1.01 10.98 14.01
CA ASN A 40 -0.38 11.01 15.33
C ASN A 40 0.57 12.21 15.47
N GLU A 41 1.35 12.52 14.44
CA GLU A 41 2.24 13.66 14.43
C GLU A 41 1.47 15.00 14.44
N HIS A 42 0.36 15.09 13.70
CA HIS A 42 -0.53 16.25 13.77
C HIS A 42 -1.03 16.48 15.21
N ASN A 43 -1.56 15.43 15.85
CA ASN A 43 -2.07 15.53 17.23
C ASN A 43 -0.96 15.91 18.23
N LYS A 44 0.26 15.37 18.08
CA LYS A 44 1.42 15.74 18.93
C LYS A 44 1.80 17.21 18.77
N ARG A 45 1.89 17.73 17.56
CA ARG A 45 2.21 19.14 17.29
C ARG A 45 1.18 20.08 17.92
N ARG A 46 -0.08 19.67 17.88
CA ARG A 46 -1.17 20.41 18.50
C ARG A 46 -1.05 20.46 20.03
N ALA A 47 -0.75 19.33 20.67
CA ALA A 47 -0.59 19.28 22.11
C ALA A 47 0.57 20.18 22.62
N VAL A 48 1.62 20.34 21.80
CA VAL A 48 2.77 21.19 22.14
C VAL A 48 2.48 22.70 21.91
N ASN A 49 1.67 23.04 20.89
CA ASN A 49 1.41 24.42 20.47
C ASN A 49 0.10 25.00 21.06
N SER A 50 -0.48 24.37 22.08
CA SER A 50 -1.71 24.86 22.72
C SER A 50 -1.62 26.26 23.35
N ASP A 51 -0.40 26.80 23.51
CA ASP A 51 -0.14 28.13 24.04
C ASP A 51 0.01 29.25 23.00
N ALA A 52 -0.09 28.92 21.69
CA ALA A 52 0.06 29.91 20.63
C ALA A 52 -1.29 30.58 20.31
N SER A 53 -1.29 31.89 20.24
CA SER A 53 -2.42 32.82 20.01
C SER A 53 -3.08 32.72 18.61
N ASP A 54 -3.25 31.53 18.07
CA ASP A 54 -4.00 31.34 16.81
C ASP A 54 -5.48 31.17 17.15
N GLU A 55 -6.30 32.16 16.75
CA GLU A 55 -7.74 32.25 17.05
C GLU A 55 -8.59 31.15 16.37
N ARG A 56 -8.00 30.24 15.60
CA ARG A 56 -8.72 29.15 14.95
C ARG A 56 -8.87 27.95 15.88
N PRO A 57 -10.10 27.38 16.02
CA PRO A 57 -10.31 26.18 16.82
C PRO A 57 -9.45 25.02 16.26
N ALA A 58 -8.57 24.55 17.12
CA ALA A 58 -7.63 23.50 16.78
C ALA A 58 -8.35 22.16 16.62
N VAL A 59 -8.39 21.62 15.39
CA VAL A 59 -8.98 20.28 15.14
C VAL A 59 -8.07 19.19 15.71
N THR A 60 -8.59 18.36 16.62
CA THR A 60 -7.96 17.12 17.09
C THR A 60 -8.56 15.93 16.35
N VAL A 61 -7.72 15.01 15.86
CA VAL A 61 -8.18 13.85 15.10
C VAL A 61 -8.25 12.62 16.01
N GLN A 62 -9.45 12.09 16.20
CA GLN A 62 -9.67 10.75 16.76
C GLN A 62 -9.53 9.73 15.61
N HIS A 63 -8.57 8.83 15.70
CA HIS A 63 -8.34 7.81 14.69
C HIS A 63 -8.80 6.44 15.16
N ILE A 64 -9.47 5.69 14.29
CA ILE A 64 -9.91 4.31 14.51
C ILE A 64 -9.40 3.45 13.36
N LEU A 65 -8.63 2.42 13.67
CA LEU A 65 -8.13 1.44 12.71
C LEU A 65 -9.04 0.21 12.68
N VAL A 66 -9.64 -0.06 11.52
CA VAL A 66 -10.50 -1.22 11.29
C VAL A 66 -9.78 -2.23 10.40
N HIS A 67 -9.57 -3.43 10.91
CA HIS A 67 -9.04 -4.56 10.15
C HIS A 67 -10.19 -5.50 9.74
N THR A 68 -10.43 -5.66 8.44
CA THR A 68 -11.54 -6.50 7.95
C THR A 68 -11.30 -7.99 8.12
N GLY A 69 -10.03 -8.43 8.16
CA GLY A 69 -9.67 -9.84 8.18
C GLY A 69 -9.79 -10.52 6.82
N GLN A 70 -9.73 -9.76 5.71
CA GLN A 70 -9.80 -10.30 4.35
C GLN A 70 -8.70 -11.33 4.09
N HIS A 71 -7.47 -11.06 4.52
CA HIS A 71 -6.39 -12.04 4.56
C HIS A 71 -6.10 -12.40 6.00
N TYR A 72 -6.45 -13.63 6.37
CA TYR A 72 -6.26 -14.15 7.71
C TYR A 72 -5.04 -15.09 7.73
N ASP A 73 -3.88 -14.51 7.96
CA ASP A 73 -2.67 -15.25 8.31
C ASP A 73 -2.00 -14.48 9.46
N GLU A 74 -2.26 -14.89 10.68
CA GLU A 74 -1.76 -14.23 11.89
C GLU A 74 -0.24 -14.12 11.92
N LEU A 75 0.47 -15.15 11.45
CA LEU A 75 1.93 -15.16 11.44
C LEU A 75 2.50 -14.13 10.45
N MET A 76 1.87 -14.03 9.29
CA MET A 76 2.32 -13.08 8.25
C MET A 76 1.84 -11.65 8.51
N SER A 77 0.65 -11.46 9.06
CA SER A 77 0.14 -10.13 9.41
C SER A 77 0.87 -9.53 10.61
N GLY A 78 1.18 -10.34 11.63
CA GLY A 78 1.86 -9.89 12.85
C GLY A 78 3.23 -9.26 12.58
N CYS A 79 4.04 -9.86 11.71
CA CYS A 79 5.35 -9.31 11.32
C CYS A 79 5.19 -7.93 10.65
N PHE A 80 4.23 -7.79 9.72
CA PHE A 80 3.98 -6.51 9.04
C PHE A 80 3.52 -5.40 9.99
N PHE A 81 2.66 -5.72 10.97
CA PHE A 81 2.26 -4.74 11.98
C PHE A 81 3.44 -4.27 12.82
N SER A 82 4.34 -5.19 13.20
CA SER A 82 5.57 -4.85 13.93
C SER A 82 6.53 -4.05 13.09
N ASP A 83 6.81 -4.49 11.86
CA ASP A 83 7.78 -3.87 10.96
C ASP A 83 7.40 -2.44 10.59
N LEU A 84 6.10 -2.20 10.37
CA LEU A 84 5.52 -0.90 10.00
C LEU A 84 5.10 -0.05 11.20
N GLU A 85 5.36 -0.49 12.42
CA GLU A 85 5.01 0.20 13.66
C GLU A 85 3.50 0.58 13.74
N LEU A 86 2.65 -0.26 13.13
CA LEU A 86 1.21 -0.07 13.14
C LEU A 86 0.63 -0.35 14.53
N PRO A 87 -0.33 0.46 15.01
CA PRO A 87 -1.07 0.14 16.22
C PRO A 87 -1.91 -1.12 16.02
N LYS A 88 -2.26 -1.78 17.11
CA LYS A 88 -3.27 -2.85 17.05
C LYS A 88 -4.58 -2.26 16.51
N PRO A 89 -5.29 -2.98 15.63
CA PRO A 89 -6.60 -2.53 15.18
C PRO A 89 -7.57 -2.34 16.35
N ASP A 90 -8.31 -1.22 16.35
CA ASP A 90 -9.36 -0.95 17.32
C ASP A 90 -10.56 -1.87 17.10
N VAL A 91 -10.81 -2.22 15.83
CA VAL A 91 -11.90 -3.12 15.45
C VAL A 91 -11.37 -4.18 14.47
N HIS A 92 -11.70 -5.45 14.73
CA HIS A 92 -11.38 -6.58 13.86
C HIS A 92 -12.66 -7.28 13.40
N LEU A 93 -12.95 -7.25 12.09
CA LEU A 93 -14.20 -7.82 11.56
C LEU A 93 -14.16 -9.35 11.39
N GLY A 94 -12.97 -9.96 11.28
CA GLY A 94 -12.81 -11.42 11.22
C GLY A 94 -13.55 -12.07 10.05
N VAL A 95 -13.42 -11.51 8.83
CA VAL A 95 -14.17 -12.02 7.66
C VAL A 95 -13.57 -13.30 7.10
N GLY A 96 -12.23 -13.37 7.02
CA GLY A 96 -11.54 -14.53 6.49
C GLY A 96 -11.56 -14.66 4.96
N SER A 97 -11.10 -15.81 4.48
CA SER A 97 -11.04 -16.13 3.04
C SER A 97 -12.39 -16.63 2.52
N GLY A 98 -12.68 -16.33 1.26
CA GLY A 98 -13.90 -16.75 0.59
C GLY A 98 -13.91 -16.33 -0.88
N SER A 99 -15.01 -16.59 -1.61
CA SER A 99 -15.21 -16.01 -2.93
C SER A 99 -15.32 -14.49 -2.81
N HIS A 100 -15.00 -13.75 -3.88
CA HIS A 100 -15.15 -12.28 -3.89
C HIS A 100 -16.53 -11.83 -3.43
N ALA A 101 -17.59 -12.51 -3.86
CA ALA A 101 -18.96 -12.17 -3.48
C ALA A 101 -19.22 -12.35 -1.98
N ILE A 102 -18.88 -13.51 -1.42
CA ILE A 102 -19.06 -13.81 0.02
C ILE A 102 -18.23 -12.85 0.86
N GLN A 103 -16.97 -12.68 0.51
CA GLN A 103 -16.05 -11.81 1.26
C GLN A 103 -16.53 -10.36 1.26
N THR A 104 -16.91 -9.81 0.09
CA THR A 104 -17.44 -8.45 -0.02
C THR A 104 -18.72 -8.28 0.80
N ALA A 105 -19.66 -9.23 0.70
CA ALA A 105 -20.91 -9.18 1.44
C ALA A 105 -20.72 -9.20 2.97
N GLU A 106 -19.83 -10.09 3.47
CA GLU A 106 -19.56 -10.19 4.90
C GLU A 106 -18.83 -8.96 5.44
N ILE A 107 -17.91 -8.37 4.66
CA ILE A 107 -17.29 -7.08 5.03
C ILE A 107 -18.36 -6.00 5.14
N MET A 108 -19.23 -5.87 4.13
CA MET A 108 -20.31 -4.86 4.13
C MET A 108 -21.19 -4.98 5.37
N LYS A 109 -21.70 -6.18 5.67
CA LYS A 109 -22.58 -6.44 6.82
C LYS A 109 -21.93 -6.06 8.15
N LYS A 110 -20.67 -6.46 8.36
CA LYS A 110 -19.97 -6.22 9.62
C LYS A 110 -19.53 -4.75 9.77
N PHE A 111 -19.14 -4.12 8.66
CA PHE A 111 -18.70 -2.73 8.68
C PHE A 111 -19.85 -1.74 8.88
N GLU A 112 -21.05 -2.03 8.44
CA GLU A 112 -22.24 -1.22 8.70
C GLU A 112 -22.46 -0.99 10.19
N ALA A 113 -22.29 -2.03 11.01
CA ALA A 113 -22.40 -1.90 12.46
C ALA A 113 -21.33 -0.99 13.06
N VAL A 114 -20.11 -1.01 12.51
CA VAL A 114 -19.02 -0.11 12.92
C VAL A 114 -19.36 1.34 12.60
N LEU A 115 -19.86 1.62 11.40
CA LEU A 115 -20.28 2.97 11.00
C LEU A 115 -21.39 3.51 11.89
N ALA A 116 -22.39 2.67 12.22
CA ALA A 116 -23.51 3.05 13.09
C ALA A 116 -23.05 3.37 14.53
N ALA A 117 -22.07 2.63 15.05
CA ALA A 117 -21.51 2.82 16.38
C ALA A 117 -20.57 4.02 16.45
N GLU A 118 -19.63 4.13 15.50
CA GLU A 118 -18.55 5.10 15.55
C GLU A 118 -18.93 6.47 14.98
N LYS A 119 -19.84 6.52 14.02
CA LYS A 119 -20.31 7.75 13.35
C LYS A 119 -19.14 8.67 12.94
N PRO A 120 -18.19 8.16 12.11
CA PRO A 120 -17.03 8.95 11.75
C PRO A 120 -17.38 10.11 10.81
N ASP A 121 -16.52 11.13 10.76
CA ASP A 121 -16.61 12.20 9.76
C ASP A 121 -16.05 11.74 8.42
N VAL A 122 -15.00 10.91 8.45
CA VAL A 122 -14.32 10.39 7.24
C VAL A 122 -14.01 8.92 7.37
N VAL A 123 -14.24 8.18 6.28
CA VAL A 123 -13.77 6.81 6.08
C VAL A 123 -12.66 6.83 5.03
N VAL A 124 -11.46 6.44 5.42
CA VAL A 124 -10.29 6.30 4.55
C VAL A 124 -10.18 4.86 4.11
N VAL A 125 -10.30 4.62 2.81
CA VAL A 125 -10.07 3.32 2.16
C VAL A 125 -8.80 3.38 1.30
N VAL A 126 -8.00 2.31 1.27
CA VAL A 126 -6.70 2.32 0.61
C VAL A 126 -6.58 1.19 -0.42
N GLY A 127 -6.07 1.50 -1.61
CA GLY A 127 -5.82 0.53 -2.67
C GLY A 127 -7.09 -0.06 -3.28
N ASP A 128 -7.06 -1.35 -3.66
CA ASP A 128 -8.01 -1.95 -4.60
C ASP A 128 -8.55 -3.34 -4.21
N VAL A 129 -8.43 -3.69 -2.94
CA VAL A 129 -8.92 -4.99 -2.44
C VAL A 129 -10.43 -4.97 -2.18
N ASN A 130 -11.05 -6.15 -1.96
CA ASN A 130 -12.49 -6.24 -1.68
C ASN A 130 -12.91 -5.38 -0.47
N SER A 131 -12.06 -5.26 0.54
CA SER A 131 -12.30 -4.40 1.71
C SER A 131 -12.45 -2.94 1.35
N THR A 132 -11.66 -2.45 0.39
CA THR A 132 -11.70 -1.08 -0.11
C THR A 132 -13.07 -0.76 -0.70
N LEU A 133 -13.52 -1.58 -1.66
CA LEU A 133 -14.82 -1.41 -2.30
C LEU A 133 -15.98 -1.61 -1.31
N ALA A 134 -15.96 -2.68 -0.52
CA ALA A 134 -17.05 -3.02 0.40
C ALA A 134 -17.32 -1.90 1.41
N CYS A 135 -16.26 -1.38 2.04
CA CYS A 135 -16.38 -0.31 3.02
C CYS A 135 -16.78 1.03 2.38
N ALA A 136 -16.24 1.36 1.20
CA ALA A 136 -16.66 2.55 0.46
C ALA A 136 -18.14 2.49 0.08
N LEU A 137 -18.60 1.35 -0.43
CA LEU A 137 -19.99 1.17 -0.87
C LEU A 137 -20.99 1.26 0.29
N VAL A 138 -20.69 0.68 1.45
CA VAL A 138 -21.51 0.82 2.66
C VAL A 138 -21.55 2.27 3.09
N THR A 139 -20.40 2.93 3.17
CA THR A 139 -20.33 4.35 3.57
C THR A 139 -21.11 5.26 2.64
N ALA A 140 -21.09 4.99 1.33
CA ALA A 140 -21.83 5.76 0.34
C ALA A 140 -23.36 5.66 0.50
N LYS A 141 -23.86 4.56 1.09
CA LYS A 141 -25.28 4.23 1.16
C LYS A 141 -25.87 4.29 2.57
N ILE A 142 -25.02 4.45 3.60
CA ILE A 142 -25.52 4.46 4.97
C ILE A 142 -26.37 5.71 5.24
N SER A 143 -27.48 5.50 5.94
CA SER A 143 -28.29 6.57 6.50
C SER A 143 -28.05 6.55 8.01
N LEU A 144 -27.29 7.52 8.51
CA LEU A 144 -27.11 7.68 9.95
C LEU A 144 -28.35 8.36 10.52
N ASP A 145 -28.88 7.81 11.64
CA ASP A 145 -30.09 8.29 12.30
C ASP A 145 -30.10 9.81 12.50
N SER A 146 -31.28 10.43 12.36
CA SER A 146 -31.56 11.86 12.56
C SER A 146 -31.15 12.83 11.43
N GLY A 147 -31.04 12.37 10.18
CA GLY A 147 -30.84 13.30 9.04
C GLY A 147 -29.45 13.91 8.95
N GLY A 148 -28.46 13.33 9.63
CA GLY A 148 -27.05 13.71 9.53
C GLY A 148 -26.45 13.34 8.16
N ALA A 149 -25.47 14.13 7.69
CA ALA A 149 -24.71 13.80 6.51
C ALA A 149 -23.94 12.49 6.72
N ARG A 150 -23.85 11.65 5.67
CA ARG A 150 -22.98 10.47 5.71
C ARG A 150 -21.49 10.85 5.84
N PRO A 151 -20.64 9.96 6.32
CA PRO A 151 -19.20 10.18 6.33
C PRO A 151 -18.66 10.46 4.92
N LEU A 152 -17.64 11.31 4.81
CA LEU A 152 -16.88 11.44 3.58
C LEU A 152 -16.10 10.17 3.29
N ILE A 153 -16.00 9.78 2.02
CA ILE A 153 -15.19 8.66 1.56
C ILE A 153 -13.92 9.21 0.93
N ALA A 154 -12.78 8.87 1.51
CA ALA A 154 -11.46 9.23 1.02
C ALA A 154 -10.76 7.98 0.47
N HIS A 155 -10.54 7.94 -0.85
CA HIS A 155 -9.84 6.82 -1.50
C HIS A 155 -8.38 7.18 -1.73
N VAL A 156 -7.48 6.43 -1.11
CA VAL A 156 -6.02 6.56 -1.27
C VAL A 156 -5.53 5.57 -2.31
N GLU A 157 -4.73 6.01 -3.25
CA GLU A 157 -4.31 5.30 -4.47
C GLU A 157 -5.42 5.26 -5.53
N ALA A 158 -6.13 6.39 -5.68
CA ALA A 158 -7.21 6.55 -6.65
C ALA A 158 -6.69 6.75 -8.08
N GLY A 159 -7.53 6.43 -9.06
CA GLY A 159 -7.30 6.73 -10.47
C GLY A 159 -6.39 5.78 -11.24
N LEU A 160 -5.74 4.82 -10.60
CA LEU A 160 -4.92 3.82 -11.28
C LEU A 160 -5.80 2.90 -12.14
N ARG A 161 -5.36 2.59 -13.38
CA ARG A 161 -6.08 1.71 -14.31
C ARG A 161 -5.14 0.76 -15.03
N SER A 162 -5.50 -0.52 -15.06
CA SER A 162 -4.88 -1.52 -15.93
C SER A 162 -5.62 -1.68 -17.24
N PHE A 163 -6.87 -1.19 -17.29
CA PHE A 163 -7.83 -1.39 -18.38
C PHE A 163 -8.17 -2.85 -18.66
N ASP A 164 -7.79 -3.75 -17.76
CA ASP A 164 -8.08 -5.17 -17.81
C ASP A 164 -9.25 -5.51 -16.85
N ARG A 165 -10.46 -5.52 -17.39
CA ARG A 165 -11.67 -5.82 -16.61
C ARG A 165 -11.81 -7.28 -16.17
N SER A 166 -10.90 -8.17 -16.59
CA SER A 166 -10.84 -9.53 -16.06
C SER A 166 -10.22 -9.57 -14.66
N MET A 167 -9.55 -8.50 -14.26
CA MET A 167 -8.97 -8.34 -12.91
C MET A 167 -10.03 -7.83 -11.92
N PRO A 168 -10.29 -8.57 -10.82
CA PRO A 168 -11.20 -8.09 -9.77
C PRO A 168 -10.79 -6.75 -9.17
N GLU A 169 -9.48 -6.50 -9.06
CA GLU A 169 -8.92 -5.26 -8.54
C GLU A 169 -9.25 -4.07 -9.43
N GLU A 170 -9.33 -4.25 -10.75
CA GLU A 170 -9.73 -3.18 -11.67
C GLU A 170 -11.17 -2.76 -11.46
N ILE A 171 -12.05 -3.73 -11.25
CA ILE A 171 -13.47 -3.47 -10.92
C ILE A 171 -13.55 -2.72 -9.59
N ASN A 172 -12.78 -3.15 -8.58
CA ASN A 172 -12.76 -2.49 -7.28
C ASN A 172 -12.32 -1.03 -7.38
N ARG A 173 -11.25 -0.73 -8.16
CA ARG A 173 -10.75 0.65 -8.36
C ARG A 173 -11.82 1.54 -8.95
N VAL A 174 -12.37 1.14 -10.10
CA VAL A 174 -13.36 1.94 -10.81
C VAL A 174 -14.58 2.24 -9.93
N LEU A 175 -15.12 1.23 -9.26
CA LEU A 175 -16.31 1.42 -8.42
C LEU A 175 -16.00 2.25 -7.16
N THR A 176 -14.85 2.05 -6.53
CA THR A 176 -14.45 2.84 -5.36
C THR A 176 -14.25 4.30 -5.71
N ASP A 177 -13.57 4.60 -6.83
CA ASP A 177 -13.37 5.97 -7.30
C ASP A 177 -14.70 6.68 -7.56
N GLN A 178 -15.68 6.01 -8.16
CA GLN A 178 -16.99 6.59 -8.49
C GLN A 178 -17.82 6.94 -7.25
N VAL A 179 -17.69 6.20 -6.15
CA VAL A 179 -18.46 6.47 -4.92
C VAL A 179 -17.71 7.35 -3.92
N SER A 180 -16.45 7.70 -4.18
CA SER A 180 -15.62 8.49 -3.28
C SER A 180 -15.83 10.00 -3.43
N ASP A 181 -15.65 10.71 -2.32
CA ASP A 181 -15.74 12.16 -2.26
C ASP A 181 -14.38 12.84 -2.42
N LEU A 182 -13.31 12.18 -1.95
CA LEU A 182 -11.93 12.64 -2.05
C LEU A 182 -11.08 11.53 -2.67
N LEU A 183 -10.38 11.85 -3.74
CA LEU A 183 -9.58 10.94 -4.54
C LEU A 183 -8.12 11.35 -4.47
N PHE A 184 -7.34 10.62 -3.69
CA PHE A 184 -5.92 10.87 -3.47
C PHE A 184 -5.08 10.10 -4.47
N VAL A 185 -4.52 10.81 -5.45
CA VAL A 185 -3.87 10.24 -6.61
C VAL A 185 -2.35 10.18 -6.42
N THR A 186 -1.74 9.08 -6.87
CA THR A 186 -0.32 8.78 -6.66
C THR A 186 0.58 9.24 -7.81
N GLU A 187 0.03 9.38 -9.03
CA GLU A 187 0.78 9.67 -10.26
C GLU A 187 -0.10 10.37 -11.31
N GLU A 188 0.53 10.98 -12.30
CA GLU A 188 -0.17 11.79 -13.33
C GLU A 188 -1.20 10.98 -14.13
N SER A 189 -0.92 9.70 -14.43
CA SER A 189 -1.87 8.85 -15.15
C SER A 189 -3.21 8.71 -14.42
N GLY A 190 -3.19 8.66 -13.09
CA GLY A 190 -4.39 8.61 -12.27
C GLY A 190 -5.24 9.88 -12.39
N LEU A 191 -4.60 11.06 -12.48
CA LEU A 191 -5.33 12.32 -12.74
C LEU A 191 -6.02 12.29 -14.09
N GLN A 192 -5.32 11.82 -15.12
CA GLN A 192 -5.84 11.74 -16.48
C GLN A 192 -7.01 10.75 -16.57
N ASN A 193 -6.89 9.57 -15.97
CA ASN A 193 -7.94 8.57 -15.97
C ASN A 193 -9.23 9.10 -15.32
N LEU A 194 -9.14 9.67 -14.11
CA LEU A 194 -10.31 10.21 -13.40
C LEU A 194 -10.99 11.34 -14.19
N ARG A 195 -10.21 12.23 -14.83
CA ARG A 195 -10.76 13.29 -15.68
C ARG A 195 -11.49 12.73 -16.91
N HIS A 196 -10.90 11.72 -17.57
CA HIS A 196 -11.54 11.05 -18.71
C HIS A 196 -12.83 10.32 -18.31
N GLU A 197 -12.91 9.83 -17.08
CA GLU A 197 -14.09 9.19 -16.51
C GLU A 197 -15.15 10.20 -16.03
N GLY A 198 -14.91 11.51 -16.20
CA GLY A 198 -15.85 12.56 -15.86
C GLY A 198 -15.93 12.90 -14.38
N VAL A 199 -14.93 12.49 -13.59
CA VAL A 199 -14.86 12.85 -12.18
C VAL A 199 -14.55 14.34 -12.03
N SER A 200 -15.29 15.02 -11.14
CA SER A 200 -15.10 16.46 -10.89
C SER A 200 -13.72 16.74 -10.29
N THR A 201 -13.06 17.80 -10.79
CA THR A 201 -11.68 18.14 -10.43
C THR A 201 -11.50 18.54 -8.97
N ASP A 202 -12.55 19.03 -8.32
CA ASP A 202 -12.56 19.37 -6.89
C ASP A 202 -12.45 18.16 -5.96
N LYS A 203 -12.74 16.96 -6.48
CA LYS A 203 -12.55 15.69 -5.77
C LYS A 203 -11.16 15.11 -5.94
N ILE A 204 -10.39 15.54 -6.96
CA ILE A 204 -9.14 14.92 -7.37
C ILE A 204 -7.94 15.66 -6.76
N HIS A 205 -7.16 14.96 -5.95
CA HIS A 205 -6.00 15.54 -5.25
C HIS A 205 -4.73 14.73 -5.55
N PHE A 206 -3.79 15.35 -6.27
CA PHE A 206 -2.48 14.74 -6.47
C PHE A 206 -1.64 14.89 -5.20
N VAL A 207 -1.44 13.81 -4.46
CA VAL A 207 -0.75 13.82 -3.16
C VAL A 207 0.60 13.11 -3.19
N GLY A 208 0.84 12.23 -4.16
CA GLY A 208 1.97 11.31 -4.19
C GLY A 208 1.59 9.95 -3.60
N ASN A 209 2.58 9.12 -3.29
CA ASN A 209 2.40 7.71 -3.02
C ASN A 209 2.73 7.35 -1.56
N THR A 210 1.73 6.94 -0.78
CA THR A 210 1.89 6.57 0.62
C THR A 210 2.72 5.30 0.81
N MET A 211 2.76 4.39 -0.18
CA MET A 211 3.65 3.23 -0.13
C MET A 211 5.12 3.67 -0.17
N ILE A 212 5.43 4.71 -0.94
CA ILE A 212 6.76 5.31 -0.97
C ILE A 212 7.09 6.02 0.33
N ASP A 213 6.11 6.62 1.01
CA ASP A 213 6.31 7.19 2.34
C ASP A 213 6.78 6.10 3.33
N SER A 214 6.13 4.92 3.32
CA SER A 214 6.58 3.77 4.12
C SER A 214 7.97 3.31 3.73
N LEU A 215 8.24 3.14 2.44
CA LEU A 215 9.57 2.73 1.98
C LEU A 215 10.67 3.68 2.47
N LEU A 216 10.49 4.98 2.29
CA LEU A 216 11.48 5.99 2.70
C LEU A 216 11.66 6.07 4.21
N THR A 217 10.59 5.79 5.00
CA THR A 217 10.66 5.73 6.45
C THR A 217 11.47 4.53 6.94
N PHE A 218 11.28 3.37 6.32
CA PHE A 218 11.84 2.12 6.82
C PHE A 218 13.08 1.60 6.07
N LYS A 219 13.48 2.24 4.95
CA LYS A 219 14.60 1.78 4.11
C LYS A 219 15.94 1.69 4.84
N GLU A 220 16.20 2.56 5.82
CA GLU A 220 17.43 2.52 6.60
C GLU A 220 17.37 1.43 7.67
N LYS A 221 16.22 1.29 8.35
CA LYS A 221 15.99 0.20 9.31
C LYS A 221 16.05 -1.19 8.66
N ALA A 222 15.72 -1.30 7.36
CA ALA A 222 15.86 -2.53 6.60
C ALA A 222 17.32 -2.98 6.43
N ASP A 223 18.29 -2.09 6.53
CA ASP A 223 19.72 -2.46 6.45
C ASP A 223 20.18 -3.26 7.67
N ASP A 224 19.47 -3.15 8.80
CA ASP A 224 19.73 -3.91 10.03
C ASP A 224 19.19 -5.35 9.95
N SER A 225 18.48 -5.72 8.87
CA SER A 225 17.96 -7.06 8.69
C SER A 225 19.07 -8.10 8.51
N PRO A 226 19.03 -9.23 9.22
CA PRO A 226 19.99 -10.31 9.08
C PRO A 226 19.74 -11.20 7.86
N ILE A 227 18.79 -10.85 6.98
CA ILE A 227 18.33 -11.73 5.90
C ILE A 227 19.45 -12.08 4.91
N LEU A 228 20.34 -11.12 4.62
CA LEU A 228 21.47 -11.36 3.70
C LEU A 228 22.46 -12.37 4.27
N GLU A 229 22.73 -12.32 5.56
CA GLU A 229 23.56 -13.28 6.29
C GLU A 229 22.87 -14.65 6.36
N ASN A 230 21.59 -14.68 6.73
CA ASN A 230 20.79 -15.90 6.86
C ASN A 230 20.71 -16.67 5.52
N LEU A 231 20.75 -15.97 4.41
CA LEU A 231 20.74 -16.57 3.07
C LEU A 231 22.15 -16.83 2.51
N GLY A 232 23.21 -16.50 3.27
CA GLY A 232 24.60 -16.64 2.82
C GLY A 232 24.97 -15.71 1.66
N LEU A 233 24.25 -14.60 1.51
CA LEU A 233 24.48 -13.58 0.46
C LEU A 233 25.45 -12.50 0.90
N ARG A 234 25.68 -12.33 2.21
CA ARG A 234 26.71 -11.46 2.78
C ARG A 234 27.81 -12.30 3.38
N THR A 235 29.05 -11.99 3.03
CA THR A 235 30.23 -12.62 3.65
C THR A 235 30.72 -11.73 4.77
N GLU A 236 30.87 -12.31 5.99
CA GLU A 236 31.45 -11.60 7.12
C GLU A 236 32.85 -11.08 6.79
N ALA A 237 33.16 -9.87 7.25
CA ALA A 237 34.47 -9.24 7.19
C ALA A 237 35.51 -9.92 8.09
N GLY A 238 35.57 -11.25 8.10
CA GLY A 238 36.46 -12.06 8.96
C GLY A 238 37.58 -12.76 8.22
N LYS A 239 37.58 -12.80 6.89
CA LYS A 239 38.70 -13.35 6.10
C LYS A 239 39.61 -12.19 5.68
N LYS A 240 40.85 -12.20 6.12
CA LYS A 240 41.87 -11.18 5.86
C LYS A 240 41.81 -10.64 4.43
N GLY A 241 41.39 -9.39 4.25
CA GLY A 241 41.48 -8.62 3.01
C GLY A 241 40.19 -8.47 2.19
N ALA A 242 39.07 -9.05 2.58
CA ALA A 242 37.76 -8.81 1.93
C ALA A 242 36.96 -7.84 2.78
N GLY A 243 36.64 -6.67 2.24
CA GLY A 243 35.60 -5.80 2.81
C GLY A 243 34.26 -6.52 2.78
N ASP A 244 33.30 -6.01 3.53
CA ASP A 244 31.92 -6.50 3.54
C ASP A 244 31.36 -6.55 2.10
N SER A 245 31.18 -7.75 1.53
CA SER A 245 30.76 -7.92 0.15
C SER A 245 29.46 -8.69 0.07
N ILE A 246 28.47 -8.12 -0.65
CA ILE A 246 27.22 -8.79 -0.95
C ILE A 246 27.38 -9.55 -2.29
N THR A 247 27.07 -10.84 -2.26
CA THR A 247 27.02 -11.67 -3.48
C THR A 247 25.92 -11.13 -4.40
N ARG A 248 26.26 -10.93 -5.67
CA ARG A 248 25.26 -10.52 -6.68
C ARG A 248 24.15 -11.54 -6.77
N TYR A 249 22.90 -11.10 -6.66
CA TYR A 249 21.72 -11.95 -6.76
C TYR A 249 20.55 -11.20 -7.42
N ALA A 250 19.52 -11.94 -7.83
CA ALA A 250 18.25 -11.41 -8.28
C ALA A 250 17.14 -11.74 -7.24
N LEU A 251 16.13 -10.88 -7.17
CA LEU A 251 14.94 -11.11 -6.34
C LEU A 251 13.75 -11.41 -7.25
N LEU A 252 13.03 -12.51 -6.95
CA LEU A 252 11.83 -12.93 -7.68
C LEU A 252 10.60 -12.88 -6.79
N THR A 253 9.50 -12.31 -7.29
CA THR A 253 8.18 -12.46 -6.66
C THR A 253 7.11 -12.80 -7.69
N LEU A 254 6.37 -13.87 -7.44
CA LEU A 254 5.26 -14.32 -8.29
C LEU A 254 4.10 -14.77 -7.39
N HIS A 255 2.95 -14.15 -7.58
CA HIS A 255 1.74 -14.47 -6.80
C HIS A 255 0.43 -14.25 -7.56
N ARG A 256 0.47 -13.66 -8.76
CA ARG A 256 -0.75 -13.43 -9.54
C ARG A 256 -1.28 -14.74 -10.10
N PRO A 257 -2.62 -14.98 -9.99
CA PRO A 257 -3.26 -16.19 -10.50
C PRO A 257 -2.90 -16.49 -11.96
N ALA A 258 -2.93 -15.49 -12.83
CA ALA A 258 -2.61 -15.65 -14.24
C ALA A 258 -1.20 -16.20 -14.51
N ASN A 259 -0.25 -16.00 -13.58
CA ASN A 259 1.13 -16.46 -13.71
C ASN A 259 1.40 -17.79 -13.03
N VAL A 260 0.71 -18.07 -11.92
CA VAL A 260 1.06 -19.23 -11.05
C VAL A 260 -0.01 -20.33 -11.06
N ASP A 261 -1.25 -20.07 -11.48
CA ASP A 261 -2.30 -21.09 -11.52
C ASP A 261 -2.35 -21.85 -12.84
N ASP A 262 -1.83 -21.30 -13.92
CA ASP A 262 -1.67 -21.98 -15.20
C ASP A 262 -0.28 -22.61 -15.29
N ARG A 263 -0.23 -23.93 -15.49
CA ARG A 263 1.01 -24.71 -15.51
C ARG A 263 1.96 -24.24 -16.63
N GLU A 264 1.43 -23.96 -17.80
CA GLU A 264 2.22 -23.58 -18.98
C GLU A 264 2.73 -22.14 -18.86
N ALA A 265 1.91 -21.22 -18.33
CA ALA A 265 2.34 -19.86 -18.04
C ALA A 265 3.48 -19.85 -17.01
N PHE A 266 3.33 -20.58 -15.91
CA PHE A 266 4.37 -20.69 -14.89
C PHE A 266 5.65 -21.30 -15.45
N LEU A 267 5.53 -22.35 -16.28
CA LEU A 267 6.67 -22.99 -16.93
C LEU A 267 7.43 -22.02 -17.87
N ARG A 268 6.69 -21.23 -18.68
CA ARG A 268 7.31 -20.22 -19.56
C ARG A 268 8.10 -19.18 -18.76
N ILE A 269 7.54 -18.72 -17.64
CA ILE A 269 8.20 -17.76 -16.76
C ILE A 269 9.48 -18.37 -16.18
N LEU A 270 9.44 -19.59 -15.64
CA LEU A 270 10.62 -20.27 -15.10
C LEU A 270 11.70 -20.47 -16.19
N ALA A 271 11.32 -20.85 -17.40
CA ALA A 271 12.26 -20.95 -18.53
C ALA A 271 12.88 -19.59 -18.89
N GLY A 272 12.14 -18.50 -18.72
CA GLY A 272 12.65 -17.14 -18.88
C GLY A 272 13.71 -16.72 -17.87
N LEU A 273 13.76 -17.40 -16.71
CA LEU A 273 14.74 -17.14 -15.64
C LEU A 273 15.99 -18.00 -15.72
N GLU A 274 16.05 -19.04 -16.57
CA GLU A 274 17.16 -20.01 -16.60
C GLU A 274 18.52 -19.35 -16.83
N GLU A 275 18.62 -18.38 -17.74
CA GLU A 275 19.87 -17.66 -17.98
C GLU A 275 20.29 -16.82 -16.77
N LEU A 276 19.34 -16.15 -16.11
CA LEU A 276 19.60 -15.37 -14.91
C LEU A 276 20.07 -16.27 -13.77
N ALA A 277 19.44 -17.44 -13.60
CA ALA A 277 19.80 -18.43 -12.59
C ALA A 277 21.19 -19.04 -12.82
N ALA A 278 21.66 -19.10 -14.08
CA ALA A 278 23.02 -19.51 -14.41
C ALA A 278 24.06 -18.42 -14.08
N ASP A 279 23.70 -17.13 -14.18
CA ASP A 279 24.59 -15.99 -13.93
C ASP A 279 24.67 -15.66 -12.42
N CYS A 280 23.54 -15.67 -11.68
CA CYS A 280 23.51 -15.36 -10.26
C CYS A 280 22.38 -16.10 -9.53
N PRO A 281 22.48 -16.27 -8.18
CA PRO A 281 21.38 -16.77 -7.37
C PRO A 281 20.11 -15.94 -7.55
N ILE A 282 18.95 -16.61 -7.54
CA ILE A 282 17.64 -15.96 -7.51
C ILE A 282 16.99 -16.26 -6.16
N VAL A 283 16.78 -15.24 -5.35
CA VAL A 283 16.02 -15.37 -4.09
C VAL A 283 14.54 -15.27 -4.43
N PHE A 284 13.77 -16.27 -4.02
CA PHE A 284 12.34 -16.34 -4.26
C PHE A 284 11.55 -16.57 -2.98
N PRO A 285 11.11 -15.50 -2.30
CA PRO A 285 10.15 -15.59 -1.21
C PRO A 285 8.81 -16.08 -1.77
N VAL A 286 8.41 -17.30 -1.38
CA VAL A 286 7.29 -17.98 -2.03
C VAL A 286 6.01 -17.79 -1.25
N HIS A 287 4.99 -17.18 -1.89
CA HIS A 287 3.66 -17.11 -1.33
C HIS A 287 3.04 -18.51 -1.16
N PRO A 288 2.27 -18.82 -0.11
CA PRO A 288 1.70 -20.16 0.14
C PRO A 288 0.92 -20.73 -1.04
N ARG A 289 0.22 -19.89 -1.81
CA ARG A 289 -0.46 -20.30 -3.05
C ARG A 289 0.54 -20.80 -4.08
N THR A 290 1.58 -20.04 -4.33
CA THR A 290 2.63 -20.40 -5.31
C THR A 290 3.38 -21.65 -4.88
N GLN A 291 3.68 -21.80 -3.60
CA GLN A 291 4.30 -23.02 -3.04
C GLN A 291 3.45 -24.27 -3.30
N ARG A 292 2.13 -24.16 -3.13
CA ARG A 292 1.20 -25.24 -3.44
C ARG A 292 1.25 -25.61 -4.92
N ARG A 293 1.24 -24.59 -5.82
CA ARG A 293 1.31 -24.81 -7.27
C ARG A 293 2.63 -25.44 -7.72
N ILE A 294 3.74 -25.04 -7.12
CA ILE A 294 5.06 -25.67 -7.38
C ILE A 294 4.97 -27.17 -7.14
N LYS A 295 4.39 -27.60 -6.02
CA LYS A 295 4.20 -29.00 -5.67
C LYS A 295 3.23 -29.70 -6.61
N GLU A 296 2.06 -29.12 -6.86
CA GLU A 296 1.02 -29.69 -7.73
C GLU A 296 1.50 -29.88 -9.17
N PHE A 297 2.35 -28.99 -9.68
CA PHE A 297 2.89 -29.06 -11.04
C PHE A 297 4.18 -29.89 -11.16
N GLY A 298 4.73 -30.34 -10.03
CA GLY A 298 5.97 -31.12 -10.01
C GLY A 298 7.21 -30.29 -10.39
N PHE A 299 7.22 -28.99 -10.08
CA PHE A 299 8.33 -28.10 -10.41
C PHE A 299 9.45 -28.10 -9.35
N GLU A 300 9.30 -28.87 -8.29
CA GLU A 300 10.27 -28.93 -7.18
C GLU A 300 11.68 -29.28 -7.69
N SER A 301 11.81 -30.28 -8.59
CA SER A 301 13.12 -30.67 -9.15
C SER A 301 13.76 -29.58 -10.01
N ARG A 302 12.99 -28.69 -10.60
CA ARG A 302 13.50 -27.54 -11.38
C ARG A 302 13.98 -26.38 -10.52
N LEU A 303 13.37 -26.23 -9.33
CA LEU A 303 13.68 -25.17 -8.38
C LEU A 303 14.73 -25.61 -7.34
N TRP A 304 14.79 -26.94 -7.04
CA TRP A 304 15.65 -27.54 -6.02
C TRP A 304 16.88 -28.22 -6.63
N LEU A 305 17.65 -27.58 -7.48
CA LEU A 305 18.94 -28.15 -7.85
C LEU A 305 19.94 -27.95 -6.71
N ASN A 306 19.79 -28.80 -5.68
CA ASN A 306 20.72 -28.94 -4.60
C ASN A 306 22.13 -29.29 -5.13
N GLY A 307 23.03 -28.35 -5.11
CA GLY A 307 24.43 -28.57 -4.83
C GLY A 307 25.37 -28.93 -5.99
N THR A 308 24.91 -29.31 -7.18
CA THR A 308 25.82 -29.72 -8.26
C THR A 308 25.45 -29.25 -9.68
N GLY A 309 24.41 -28.41 -9.84
CA GLY A 309 23.96 -27.86 -11.14
C GLY A 309 23.92 -26.34 -11.15
N TYR A 310 24.06 -25.76 -12.33
CA TYR A 310 24.25 -24.36 -12.63
C TYR A 310 23.05 -23.41 -12.32
N HIS A 311 22.01 -23.87 -11.63
CA HIS A 311 20.81 -23.06 -11.35
C HIS A 311 20.59 -22.93 -9.85
N ARG A 312 20.66 -21.70 -9.34
CA ARG A 312 20.49 -21.40 -7.92
C ARG A 312 19.21 -20.58 -7.69
N ILE A 313 18.07 -21.23 -7.52
CA ILE A 313 16.88 -20.57 -6.99
C ILE A 313 16.78 -20.90 -5.48
N ILE A 314 16.91 -19.88 -4.64
CA ILE A 314 16.82 -19.97 -3.19
C ILE A 314 15.37 -19.70 -2.81
N LEU A 315 14.62 -20.74 -2.48
CA LEU A 315 13.26 -20.59 -1.99
C LEU A 315 13.29 -20.23 -0.51
N THR A 316 12.51 -19.23 -0.13
CA THR A 316 12.30 -18.88 1.27
C THR A 316 10.80 -18.86 1.60
N ASP A 317 10.47 -18.95 2.87
CA ASP A 317 9.13 -18.63 3.33
C ASP A 317 8.82 -17.13 3.04
N PRO A 318 7.55 -16.75 3.10
CA PRO A 318 7.17 -15.34 2.99
C PRO A 318 7.90 -14.50 4.05
N LEU A 319 8.45 -13.37 3.63
CA LEU A 319 9.27 -12.50 4.46
C LEU A 319 8.44 -11.35 5.07
N GLY A 320 8.93 -10.81 6.18
CA GLY A 320 8.51 -9.53 6.71
C GLY A 320 8.88 -8.37 5.77
N TYR A 321 8.35 -7.17 6.06
CA TYR A 321 8.55 -6.01 5.21
C TYR A 321 10.02 -5.56 5.18
N LEU A 322 10.66 -5.50 6.35
CA LEU A 322 12.06 -5.05 6.46
C LEU A 322 13.03 -5.99 5.74
N ASP A 323 12.85 -7.31 5.91
CA ASP A 323 13.66 -8.33 5.22
C ASP A 323 13.49 -8.22 3.70
N PHE A 324 12.25 -8.04 3.24
CA PHE A 324 11.96 -7.92 1.82
C PHE A 324 12.56 -6.63 1.21
N VAL A 325 12.46 -5.50 1.90
CA VAL A 325 13.08 -4.23 1.48
C VAL A 325 14.61 -4.35 1.46
N CYS A 326 15.21 -5.00 2.46
CA CYS A 326 16.64 -5.28 2.47
C CYS A 326 17.08 -6.06 1.23
N LEU A 327 16.39 -7.17 0.92
CA LEU A 327 16.69 -7.95 -0.29
C LEU A 327 16.48 -7.15 -1.57
N MET A 328 15.45 -6.32 -1.65
CA MET A 328 15.16 -5.51 -2.83
C MET A 328 16.25 -4.45 -3.07
N LYS A 329 16.71 -3.77 -2.03
CA LYS A 329 17.75 -2.72 -2.10
C LYS A 329 19.07 -3.23 -2.68
N HIS A 330 19.42 -4.48 -2.41
CA HIS A 330 20.71 -5.06 -2.79
C HIS A 330 20.63 -5.99 -4.00
N ALA A 331 19.44 -6.18 -4.59
CA ALA A 331 19.26 -7.01 -5.76
C ALA A 331 19.86 -6.37 -7.02
N ALA A 332 20.52 -7.17 -7.85
CA ALA A 332 20.99 -6.73 -9.18
C ALA A 332 19.83 -6.44 -10.13
N VAL A 333 18.76 -7.18 -9.99
CA VAL A 333 17.48 -7.01 -10.70
C VAL A 333 16.36 -7.63 -9.89
N VAL A 334 15.19 -7.02 -9.95
CA VAL A 334 13.95 -7.58 -9.39
C VAL A 334 13.07 -8.03 -10.54
N VAL A 335 12.60 -9.28 -10.47
CA VAL A 335 11.60 -9.84 -11.40
C VAL A 335 10.30 -10.03 -10.62
N THR A 336 9.20 -9.42 -11.08
CA THR A 336 7.98 -9.37 -10.28
C THR A 336 6.71 -9.35 -11.12
N ASP A 337 5.60 -9.79 -10.52
CA ASP A 337 4.24 -9.53 -11.01
C ASP A 337 3.44 -8.58 -10.09
N SER A 338 4.09 -8.08 -9.02
CA SER A 338 3.50 -7.17 -8.04
C SER A 338 3.53 -5.71 -8.51
N GLY A 339 2.39 -5.00 -8.40
CA GLY A 339 2.33 -3.57 -8.66
C GLY A 339 3.16 -2.74 -7.68
N GLY A 340 3.06 -3.03 -6.39
CA GLY A 340 3.80 -2.29 -5.36
C GLY A 340 5.32 -2.40 -5.50
N VAL A 341 5.82 -3.58 -5.84
CA VAL A 341 7.27 -3.79 -6.06
C VAL A 341 7.80 -2.96 -7.23
N GLN A 342 6.98 -2.70 -8.26
CA GLN A 342 7.35 -1.79 -9.36
C GLN A 342 7.58 -0.36 -8.86
N GLU A 343 6.74 0.09 -7.92
CA GLU A 343 6.84 1.43 -7.31
C GLU A 343 8.07 1.52 -6.40
N GLU A 344 8.26 0.53 -5.53
CA GLU A 344 9.37 0.50 -4.59
C GLU A 344 10.73 0.41 -5.30
N THR A 345 10.86 -0.46 -6.31
CA THR A 345 12.09 -0.56 -7.12
C THR A 345 12.38 0.73 -7.89
N THR A 346 11.35 1.41 -8.38
CA THR A 346 11.49 2.72 -9.04
C THR A 346 12.06 3.75 -8.07
N CYS A 347 11.51 3.83 -6.85
CA CYS A 347 11.99 4.75 -5.83
C CYS A 347 13.42 4.44 -5.36
N LEU A 348 13.78 3.17 -5.27
CA LEU A 348 15.11 2.71 -4.86
C LEU A 348 16.14 2.77 -6.01
N GLY A 349 15.72 3.03 -7.24
CA GLY A 349 16.60 2.99 -8.41
C GLY A 349 17.00 1.57 -8.84
N ILE A 350 16.33 0.52 -8.39
CA ILE A 350 16.67 -0.88 -8.67
C ILE A 350 16.04 -1.33 -9.97
N PRO A 351 16.81 -1.96 -10.90
CA PRO A 351 16.27 -2.50 -12.14
C PRO A 351 15.14 -3.49 -11.91
N CYS A 352 14.00 -3.31 -12.59
CA CYS A 352 12.81 -4.13 -12.42
C CYS A 352 12.30 -4.66 -13.77
N ALA A 353 11.92 -5.94 -13.81
CA ALA A 353 11.26 -6.57 -14.94
C ALA A 353 9.91 -7.14 -14.49
N THR A 354 8.81 -6.56 -15.00
CA THR A 354 7.46 -6.95 -14.65
C THR A 354 6.95 -8.05 -15.58
N VAL A 355 6.69 -9.23 -15.02
CA VAL A 355 6.20 -10.41 -15.74
C VAL A 355 4.68 -10.35 -15.88
N ARG A 356 4.22 -9.41 -16.72
CA ARG A 356 2.81 -9.14 -17.02
C ARG A 356 2.70 -8.54 -18.42
N GLU A 357 1.51 -8.62 -19.04
CA GLU A 357 1.25 -7.99 -20.33
C GLU A 357 0.99 -6.47 -20.21
N ASN A 358 0.56 -6.01 -19.04
CA ASN A 358 0.25 -4.61 -18.76
C ASN A 358 0.69 -4.21 -17.35
N THR A 359 0.58 -2.91 -17.05
CA THR A 359 0.73 -2.38 -15.70
C THR A 359 -0.26 -1.24 -15.46
N GLU A 360 -0.79 -1.16 -14.27
CA GLU A 360 -1.58 -0.03 -13.79
C GLU A 360 -0.72 1.14 -13.30
N ARG A 361 0.61 1.03 -13.40
CA ARG A 361 1.60 2.01 -12.93
C ARG A 361 2.55 2.43 -14.06
N PRO A 362 2.05 3.10 -15.10
CA PRO A 362 2.87 3.46 -16.27
C PRO A 362 4.07 4.37 -15.89
N VAL A 363 3.96 5.18 -14.85
CA VAL A 363 5.06 6.04 -14.37
C VAL A 363 6.31 5.25 -14.02
N THR A 364 6.19 4.01 -13.56
CA THR A 364 7.34 3.15 -13.23
C THR A 364 8.14 2.72 -14.48
N VAL A 365 7.47 2.68 -15.64
CA VAL A 365 8.06 2.36 -16.94
C VAL A 365 8.59 3.63 -17.63
N GLU A 366 7.82 4.70 -17.60
CA GLU A 366 8.12 5.95 -18.31
C GLU A 366 9.23 6.76 -17.62
N GLN A 367 9.18 6.86 -16.31
CA GLN A 367 10.10 7.67 -15.50
C GLN A 367 10.97 6.81 -14.57
N GLY A 368 10.54 5.58 -14.27
CA GLY A 368 11.18 4.69 -13.31
C GLY A 368 12.13 3.66 -13.92
N THR A 369 12.40 2.63 -13.16
CA THR A 369 13.36 1.56 -13.48
C THR A 369 12.71 0.31 -14.07
N ASN A 370 11.39 0.29 -14.21
CA ASN A 370 10.64 -0.88 -14.63
C ASN A 370 10.61 -1.09 -16.15
N VAL A 371 10.42 -2.34 -16.58
CA VAL A 371 10.06 -2.73 -17.93
C VAL A 371 8.99 -3.81 -17.88
N VAL A 372 7.94 -3.68 -18.69
CA VAL A 372 6.92 -4.71 -18.84
C VAL A 372 7.47 -5.79 -19.78
N ALA A 373 7.80 -6.95 -19.19
CA ALA A 373 8.44 -8.06 -19.89
C ALA A 373 7.46 -8.96 -20.66
N GLY A 374 6.15 -8.90 -20.31
CA GLY A 374 5.19 -9.90 -20.76
C GLY A 374 5.39 -11.23 -20.07
N THR A 375 4.74 -12.28 -20.57
CA THR A 375 4.77 -13.63 -19.99
C THR A 375 5.49 -14.66 -20.88
N GLU A 376 5.97 -14.25 -22.06
CA GLU A 376 6.68 -15.11 -22.98
C GLU A 376 8.17 -15.23 -22.63
N THR A 377 8.69 -16.46 -22.66
CA THR A 377 10.07 -16.81 -22.27
C THR A 377 11.14 -15.88 -22.84
N GLU A 378 11.14 -15.67 -24.16
CA GLU A 378 12.18 -14.85 -24.82
C GLU A 378 12.04 -13.35 -24.51
N ARG A 379 10.82 -12.86 -24.30
CA ARG A 379 10.58 -11.48 -23.86
C ARG A 379 11.11 -11.26 -22.45
N ILE A 380 10.89 -12.22 -21.53
CA ILE A 380 11.41 -12.18 -20.16
C ILE A 380 12.94 -12.15 -20.16
N LYS A 381 13.60 -13.05 -20.91
CA LYS A 381 15.07 -13.06 -21.06
C LYS A 381 15.60 -11.73 -21.59
N ALA A 382 14.98 -11.21 -22.65
CA ALA A 382 15.39 -9.94 -23.25
C ALA A 382 15.23 -8.76 -22.27
N ALA A 383 14.11 -8.71 -21.52
CA ALA A 383 13.85 -7.69 -20.52
C ALA A 383 14.89 -7.73 -19.40
N ILE A 384 15.18 -8.90 -18.84
CA ILE A 384 16.19 -9.09 -17.80
C ILE A 384 17.57 -8.65 -18.29
N ARG A 385 18.01 -9.12 -19.47
CA ARG A 385 19.31 -8.71 -20.05
C ARG A 385 19.40 -7.19 -20.23
N ARG A 386 18.32 -6.55 -20.66
CA ARG A 386 18.24 -5.09 -20.79
C ARG A 386 18.40 -4.41 -19.44
N GLN A 387 17.70 -4.89 -18.42
CA GLN A 387 17.72 -4.31 -17.07
C GLN A 387 19.09 -4.46 -16.40
N LEU A 388 19.75 -5.60 -16.53
CA LEU A 388 21.09 -5.83 -15.98
C LEU A 388 22.18 -4.93 -16.60
N ARG A 389 21.93 -4.37 -17.80
CA ARG A 389 22.84 -3.45 -18.50
C ARG A 389 22.45 -1.99 -18.34
N ARG A 390 21.30 -1.71 -17.74
CA ARG A 390 20.78 -0.36 -17.60
C ARG A 390 21.67 0.43 -16.64
N LYS A 391 22.08 1.63 -17.08
CA LYS A 391 22.58 2.64 -16.14
C LYS A 391 21.38 3.15 -15.36
N LEU A 392 21.51 3.26 -14.06
CA LEU A 392 20.44 3.77 -13.17
C LEU A 392 19.95 5.12 -13.69
N ALA A 393 18.64 5.28 -13.76
CA ALA A 393 18.04 6.57 -14.09
C ALA A 393 18.03 7.43 -12.82
N ASP A 394 18.54 8.64 -12.90
CA ASP A 394 18.42 9.63 -11.86
C ASP A 394 17.02 10.28 -11.96
N GLY A 395 16.05 9.77 -11.24
CA GLY A 395 14.72 10.39 -11.20
C GLY A 395 13.71 9.57 -10.44
N VAL A 396 13.06 10.21 -9.48
CA VAL A 396 11.91 9.69 -8.76
C VAL A 396 10.67 10.42 -9.28
N PRO A 397 9.54 9.75 -9.54
CA PRO A 397 8.31 10.39 -9.97
C PRO A 397 7.89 11.54 -9.05
N GLN A 398 7.19 12.53 -9.62
CA GLN A 398 6.76 13.72 -8.90
C GLN A 398 5.96 13.35 -7.63
N LYS A 399 6.26 14.02 -6.51
CA LYS A 399 5.65 13.81 -5.19
C LYS A 399 5.86 12.42 -4.55
N TRP A 400 6.78 11.63 -5.07
CA TRP A 400 7.25 10.43 -4.38
C TRP A 400 8.38 10.78 -3.40
N ASP A 401 8.11 11.68 -2.49
CA ASP A 401 9.06 12.38 -1.63
C ASP A 401 8.89 12.09 -0.12
N GLY A 402 8.11 11.05 0.23
CA GLY A 402 7.86 10.67 1.62
C GLY A 402 6.87 11.57 2.36
N ARG A 403 6.06 12.37 1.64
CA ARG A 403 5.16 13.36 2.23
C ARG A 403 3.70 13.24 1.76
N ALA A 404 3.35 12.15 1.11
CA ALA A 404 1.99 11.94 0.59
C ALA A 404 0.97 11.87 1.75
N ALA A 405 1.28 11.13 2.80
CA ALA A 405 0.42 10.99 3.98
C ALA A 405 0.19 12.34 4.69
N THR A 406 1.22 13.16 4.82
CA THR A 406 1.08 14.52 5.40
C THR A 406 0.12 15.35 4.56
N ARG A 407 0.26 15.33 3.22
CA ARG A 407 -0.66 16.06 2.31
C ARG A 407 -2.10 15.56 2.44
N ILE A 408 -2.30 14.26 2.59
CA ILE A 408 -3.64 13.67 2.80
C ILE A 408 -4.24 14.19 4.10
N VAL A 409 -3.53 14.10 5.21
CA VAL A 409 -4.03 14.51 6.53
C VAL A 409 -4.34 16.01 6.55
N ASP A 410 -3.46 16.86 5.98
CA ASP A 410 -3.68 18.30 5.87
C ASP A 410 -4.92 18.64 5.02
N LEU A 411 -5.19 17.89 3.96
CA LEU A 411 -6.38 18.05 3.14
C LEU A 411 -7.66 17.65 3.87
N LEU A 412 -7.64 16.53 4.60
CA LEU A 412 -8.78 16.06 5.39
C LEU A 412 -9.15 17.07 6.47
N ILE A 413 -8.15 17.60 7.19
CA ILE A 413 -8.37 18.59 8.25
C ILE A 413 -8.95 19.88 7.68
N ARG A 414 -8.37 20.43 6.61
CA ARG A 414 -8.88 21.62 5.95
C ARG A 414 -10.32 21.46 5.49
N ARG A 415 -10.65 20.31 4.92
CA ARG A 415 -12.02 20.04 4.45
C ARG A 415 -13.02 19.99 5.62
N HIS A 416 -12.63 19.41 6.75
CA HIS A 416 -13.46 19.39 7.96
C HIS A 416 -13.66 20.81 8.52
N GLU A 417 -12.64 21.64 8.57
CA GLU A 417 -12.73 23.04 9.00
C GLU A 417 -13.69 23.85 8.12
N GLU A 418 -13.59 23.72 6.79
CA GLU A 418 -14.48 24.39 5.83
C GLU A 418 -15.95 24.01 6.03
N GLN A 419 -16.25 22.73 6.28
CA GLN A 419 -17.60 22.27 6.54
C GLN A 419 -18.17 22.80 7.88
N SER A 420 -17.34 22.85 8.92
CA SER A 420 -17.72 23.38 10.22
C SER A 420 -18.06 24.88 10.19
N ILE A 421 -17.34 25.66 9.38
CA ILE A 421 -17.61 27.10 9.17
C ILE A 421 -18.91 27.29 8.38
N GLY A 422 -19.12 26.50 7.32
CA GLY A 422 -20.33 26.57 6.49
C GLY A 422 -21.62 26.26 7.25
N SER A 423 -21.58 25.29 8.16
CA SER A 423 -22.74 24.91 9.00
C SER A 423 -23.09 25.99 10.03
N ASN A 424 -22.11 26.71 10.57
CA ASN A 424 -22.32 27.81 11.53
C ASN A 424 -22.92 29.05 10.89
N ILE A 425 -22.70 29.29 9.60
CA ILE A 425 -23.27 30.43 8.86
C ILE A 425 -24.72 30.18 8.50
N SER A 426 -25.09 28.94 8.15
CA SER A 426 -26.46 28.56 7.78
C SER A 426 -27.43 28.47 8.99
N SER A 427 -26.91 28.37 10.20
CA SER A 427 -27.70 28.28 11.45
C SER A 427 -28.02 29.63 12.11
N ARG A 428 -27.54 30.77 11.55
CA ARG A 428 -27.94 32.08 12.07
C ARG A 428 -29.34 32.43 11.60
N PRO A 429 -30.30 32.62 12.52
CA PRO A 429 -31.65 33.02 12.15
C PRO A 429 -31.59 34.36 11.41
N THR A 430 -32.17 34.43 10.21
CA THR A 430 -32.47 35.67 9.51
C THR A 430 -33.35 36.54 10.42
N ARG A 431 -32.82 37.65 10.84
CA ARG A 431 -33.57 38.65 11.63
C ARG A 431 -34.54 39.38 10.69
#